data_6eacc4e48b127db89a7d35f9bd598d28
#
_entry.id   6eacc4e48b127db89a7d35f9bd598d28
#
_cell.length_a   1.000
_cell.length_b   1.000
_cell.length_c   1.000
_cell.angle_alpha   90.00
_cell.angle_beta   90.00
_cell.angle_gamma   90.00
#
_symmetry.space_group_name_H-M   'P 1'
#
loop_
_entity.id
_entity.type
_entity.pdbx_description
1 polymer ?
#
loop_
_entity_poly.entity_id
_entity_poly.type
_entity_poly.pdbx_seq_one_letter_code
_entity_poly.pdbx_strand_id
1 'polypeptide(L)'
;MFGLDAFHLARVQFAFTVSFHIIFPAITIGLASYLAVLEGLWLKTKNPVWRSLYHFWSKIFAVNFGMGVVSGLVMAYQFGTNWSXFSXFAGSITGPLLTYEVLTAFFLEAGFLGVMLFGWNRVGPGLHFFATXMVAXGTXISTFWILASNSWMQTPQGFEIVDGXVXPVDWXAVIFNPSFPYRLLHMTVAAFLSSALFVGASAAWHLLRGNQSPAIRKMFSMALWMTLLVAPVQALIGDMHGLNTLKHQPAKIAAIEGHWENPPGEPTPLLLFGWPDMDQERTRYGLEIPALGSLILTHSLDKQVPALKEFAPEERPNSTVVFWSFRLMAGLGMLMLLLGVLALWLRRGDRLYHSRPFLRFALWMGPSGLIAILAGWVTTEVGRQPWVVYGVQRTADAVSAHGDLHMSVSLLTFIVVYSAVFGVGYSYMLRLIRKGPQEMLPATTGTPARPLSAATEGYLQKESR
;
A
#
# COMPACT_ATOMS: atom_id res chain seq x y z
N MET A 1 7.99 -24.39 -15.96
CA MET A 1 6.71 -23.69 -16.10
C MET A 1 6.99 -22.37 -16.80
N PHE A 2 6.25 -22.07 -17.85
CA PHE A 2 6.43 -20.86 -18.65
C PHE A 2 7.86 -20.67 -19.18
N GLY A 3 8.63 -21.74 -19.34
CA GLY A 3 10.01 -21.66 -19.79
C GLY A 3 10.98 -21.03 -18.80
N LEU A 4 10.59 -20.90 -17.53
CA LEU A 4 11.39 -20.27 -16.50
C LEU A 4 12.07 -21.30 -15.60
N ASP A 5 13.30 -21.01 -15.18
CA ASP A 5 14.02 -21.85 -14.26
C ASP A 5 13.59 -21.58 -12.80
N ALA A 6 14.13 -22.34 -11.86
CA ALA A 6 13.75 -22.26 -10.46
C ALA A 6 13.98 -20.85 -9.88
N PHE A 7 15.06 -20.18 -10.29
CA PHE A 7 15.36 -18.83 -9.80
C PHE A 7 14.27 -17.84 -10.21
N HIS A 8 13.91 -17.85 -11.50
CA HIS A 8 12.88 -16.94 -11.99
C HIS A 8 11.51 -17.30 -11.42
N LEU A 9 11.24 -18.59 -11.24
CA LEU A 9 9.98 -19.02 -10.63
C LEU A 9 9.88 -18.55 -9.18
N ALA A 10 10.99 -18.58 -8.43
CA ALA A 10 10.99 -18.06 -7.05
C ALA A 10 10.69 -16.56 -7.05
N ARG A 11 11.23 -15.82 -8.01
CA ARG A 11 10.97 -14.38 -8.11
C ARG A 11 9.50 -14.11 -8.45
N VAL A 12 8.94 -14.87 -9.39
CA VAL A 12 7.52 -14.73 -9.76
C VAL A 12 6.62 -15.06 -8.56
N GLN A 13 6.96 -16.13 -7.83
CA GLN A 13 6.18 -16.52 -6.66
C GLN A 13 6.21 -15.42 -5.58
N PHE A 14 7.39 -14.84 -5.35
CA PHE A 14 7.49 -13.75 -4.37
C PHE A 14 6.66 -12.55 -4.82
N ALA A 15 6.76 -12.17 -6.09
CA ALA A 15 5.98 -11.05 -6.63
C ALA A 15 4.48 -11.29 -6.45
N PHE A 16 4.04 -12.52 -6.71
CA PHE A 16 2.63 -12.88 -6.57
C PHE A 16 2.17 -12.78 -5.12
N THR A 17 2.90 -13.40 -4.20
CA THR A 17 2.47 -13.43 -2.80
C THR A 17 2.61 -12.07 -2.12
N VAL A 18 3.67 -11.32 -2.41
CA VAL A 18 3.83 -10.01 -1.80
C VAL A 18 2.80 -9.02 -2.34
N SER A 19 2.44 -9.13 -3.61
CA SER A 19 1.40 -8.28 -4.18
C SER A 19 0.05 -8.52 -3.48
N PHE A 20 -0.30 -9.79 -3.28
CA PHE A 20 -1.52 -10.10 -2.53
C PHE A 20 -1.44 -9.56 -1.11
N HIS A 21 -0.29 -9.74 -0.46
CA HIS A 21 -0.17 -9.30 0.93
C HIS A 21 -0.27 -7.77 1.07
N ILE A 22 0.38 -7.02 0.20
CA ILE A 22 0.47 -5.56 0.33
C ILE A 22 -0.90 -4.89 0.32
N ILE A 23 -1.85 -5.40 -0.46
CA ILE A 23 -3.14 -4.74 -0.59
C ILE A 23 -3.96 -4.79 0.71
N PHE A 24 -3.74 -5.80 1.56
CA PHE A 24 -4.50 -5.88 2.81
C PHE A 24 -4.06 -4.82 3.83
N PRO A 25 -2.76 -4.69 4.15
CA PRO A 25 -2.36 -3.61 5.06
C PRO A 25 -2.69 -2.22 4.53
N ALA A 26 -2.63 -2.02 3.21
CA ALA A 26 -2.98 -0.72 2.64
C ALA A 26 -4.39 -0.30 3.05
N ILE A 27 -5.34 -1.23 2.99
CA ILE A 27 -6.71 -0.94 3.41
C ILE A 27 -6.83 -0.94 4.93
N THR A 28 -6.16 -1.87 5.62
CA THR A 28 -6.22 -1.98 7.07
C THR A 28 -5.76 -0.70 7.77
N ILE A 29 -4.63 -0.13 7.31
CA ILE A 29 -4.08 1.10 7.91
C ILE A 29 -5.09 2.23 7.85
N GLY A 30 -5.64 2.48 6.68
CA GLY A 30 -6.60 3.57 6.52
C GLY A 30 -7.91 3.33 7.24
N LEU A 31 -8.46 2.11 7.13
CA LEU A 31 -9.74 1.79 7.76
C LEU A 31 -9.65 1.84 9.28
N ALA A 32 -8.53 1.38 9.87
CA ALA A 32 -8.40 1.42 11.32
C ALA A 32 -8.51 2.84 11.85
N SER A 33 -7.81 3.78 11.20
CA SER A 33 -7.90 5.19 11.59
C SER A 33 -9.28 5.76 11.32
N TYR A 34 -9.90 5.38 10.20
CA TYR A 34 -11.24 5.82 9.88
C TYR A 34 -12.24 5.36 10.95
N LEU A 35 -12.12 4.10 11.40
CA LEU A 35 -12.97 3.59 12.46
C LEU A 35 -12.80 4.37 13.76
N ALA A 36 -11.57 4.77 14.09
CA ALA A 36 -11.34 5.60 15.27
C ALA A 36 -12.03 6.95 15.13
N VAL A 37 -11.97 7.56 13.94
CA VAL A 37 -12.65 8.83 13.68
C VAL A 37 -14.17 8.66 13.80
N LEU A 38 -14.72 7.61 13.21
CA LEU A 38 -16.16 7.35 13.25
C LEU A 38 -16.64 7.15 14.69
N GLU A 39 -15.89 6.36 15.47
CA GLU A 39 -16.27 6.13 16.86
C GLU A 39 -16.16 7.40 17.68
N GLY A 40 -15.10 8.19 17.46
CA GLY A 40 -14.96 9.48 18.14
C GLY A 40 -16.10 10.43 17.85
N LEU A 41 -16.52 10.48 16.56
CA LEU A 41 -17.66 11.30 16.18
C LEU A 41 -18.96 10.82 16.82
N TRP A 42 -19.14 9.48 16.90
CA TRP A 42 -20.29 8.93 17.60
C TRP A 42 -20.31 9.33 19.08
N LEU A 43 -19.19 9.19 19.75
CA LEU A 43 -19.10 9.54 21.17
C LEU A 43 -19.33 11.02 21.42
N LYS A 44 -18.86 11.87 20.50
CA LYS A 44 -19.00 13.32 20.64
C LYS A 44 -20.41 13.80 20.34
N THR A 45 -21.00 13.32 19.24
CA THR A 45 -22.26 13.86 18.74
C THR A 45 -23.48 13.02 19.10
N LYS A 46 -23.27 11.74 19.39
CA LYS A 46 -24.35 10.75 19.58
C LYS A 46 -25.29 10.64 18.39
N ASN A 47 -24.84 11.10 17.22
CA ASN A 47 -25.60 10.94 15.98
C ASN A 47 -25.46 9.51 15.49
N PRO A 48 -26.57 8.75 15.38
CA PRO A 48 -26.44 7.32 15.02
C PRO A 48 -25.87 7.05 13.65
N VAL A 49 -25.73 8.06 12.79
CA VAL A 49 -25.10 7.85 11.48
C VAL A 49 -23.64 7.39 11.67
N TRP A 50 -22.93 7.95 12.65
CA TRP A 50 -21.54 7.56 12.88
C TRP A 50 -21.43 6.13 13.41
N ARG A 51 -22.36 5.73 14.27
CA ARG A 51 -22.39 4.37 14.77
C ARG A 51 -22.68 3.38 13.64
N SER A 52 -23.63 3.73 12.78
CA SER A 52 -23.97 2.90 11.64
C SER A 52 -22.76 2.68 10.73
N LEU A 53 -22.02 3.76 10.42
CA LEU A 53 -20.83 3.66 9.61
C LEU A 53 -19.73 2.86 10.30
N TYR A 54 -19.58 3.02 11.62
CA TYR A 54 -18.61 2.24 12.36
C TYR A 54 -18.87 0.75 12.22
N HIS A 55 -20.10 0.32 12.45
CA HIS A 55 -20.44 -1.10 12.37
C HIS A 55 -20.29 -1.65 10.95
N PHE A 56 -20.66 -0.85 9.97
CA PHE A 56 -20.50 -1.24 8.58
C PHE A 56 -19.03 -1.50 8.26
N TRP A 57 -18.16 -0.52 8.54
CA TRP A 57 -16.75 -0.63 8.19
C TRP A 57 -15.97 -1.57 9.08
N SER A 58 -16.41 -1.79 10.32
CA SER A 58 -15.71 -2.71 11.22
C SER A 58 -15.78 -4.16 10.74
N LYS A 59 -16.89 -4.54 10.12
CA LYS A 59 -17.02 -5.89 9.55
C LYS A 59 -16.07 -6.07 8.38
N ILE A 60 -16.02 -5.08 7.50
CA ILE A 60 -15.13 -5.10 6.35
C ILE A 60 -13.67 -5.10 6.81
N PHE A 61 -13.38 -4.29 7.82
CA PHE A 61 -12.05 -4.25 8.43
C PHE A 61 -11.64 -5.63 8.96
N ALA A 62 -12.55 -6.32 9.65
CA ALA A 62 -12.24 -7.62 10.23
C ALA A 62 -11.86 -8.65 9.16
N VAL A 63 -12.61 -8.68 8.06
CA VAL A 63 -12.29 -9.59 6.95
C VAL A 63 -10.94 -9.25 6.34
N ASN A 64 -10.72 -7.97 6.08
CA ASN A 64 -9.48 -7.52 5.46
C ASN A 64 -8.28 -7.79 6.37
N PHE A 65 -8.44 -7.54 7.67
CA PHE A 65 -7.38 -7.79 8.64
C PHE A 65 -7.02 -9.27 8.68
N GLY A 66 -8.03 -10.14 8.69
CA GLY A 66 -7.80 -11.58 8.69
C GLY A 66 -7.03 -12.05 7.47
N MET A 67 -7.42 -11.54 6.28
CA MET A 67 -6.70 -11.87 5.06
C MET A 67 -5.25 -11.37 5.11
N GLY A 68 -5.05 -10.19 5.69
CA GLY A 68 -3.70 -9.64 5.85
C GLY A 68 -2.82 -10.49 6.76
N VAL A 69 -3.39 -10.99 7.86
CA VAL A 69 -2.64 -11.86 8.78
C VAL A 69 -2.24 -13.16 8.09
N VAL A 70 -3.17 -13.80 7.39
CA VAL A 70 -2.88 -15.05 6.70
C VAL A 70 -1.79 -14.84 5.64
N SER A 71 -1.94 -13.83 4.80
CA SER A 71 -0.94 -13.58 3.75
C SER A 71 0.41 -13.18 4.34
N GLY A 72 0.42 -12.47 5.47
CA GLY A 72 1.66 -12.09 6.14
C GLY A 72 2.42 -13.28 6.70
N LEU A 73 1.71 -14.27 7.25
CA LEU A 73 2.34 -15.50 7.73
C LEU A 73 2.99 -16.26 6.57
N VAL A 74 2.32 -16.31 5.42
CA VAL A 74 2.89 -16.95 4.24
C VAL A 74 4.16 -16.23 3.79
N MET A 75 4.16 -14.88 3.81
CA MET A 75 5.35 -14.11 3.43
C MET A 75 6.53 -14.41 4.37
N ALA A 76 6.28 -14.42 5.68
CA ALA A 76 7.33 -14.71 6.64
C ALA A 76 7.92 -16.11 6.41
N TYR A 77 7.07 -17.07 6.15
CA TYR A 77 7.49 -18.45 5.89
C TYR A 77 8.32 -18.53 4.61
N GLN A 78 7.94 -17.79 3.58
CA GLN A 78 8.61 -17.82 2.28
C GLN A 78 10.04 -17.30 2.35
N PHE A 79 10.34 -16.38 3.27
CA PHE A 79 11.71 -15.92 3.44
C PHE A 79 12.64 -17.08 3.81
N GLY A 80 12.16 -18.03 4.61
CA GLY A 80 12.96 -19.20 4.95
C GLY A 80 12.96 -20.30 3.90
N THR A 81 11.83 -20.52 3.24
CA THR A 81 11.71 -21.64 2.31
C THR A 81 12.31 -21.34 0.92
N ASN A 82 12.09 -20.15 0.38
CA ASN A 82 12.51 -19.82 -0.99
C ASN A 82 13.73 -18.91 -1.06
N TRP A 83 14.04 -18.19 0.01
CA TRP A 83 15.07 -17.15 0.02
C TRP A 83 16.03 -17.37 1.19
N SER A 84 16.42 -18.61 1.40
CA SER A 84 17.26 -18.96 2.53
C SER A 84 18.67 -18.36 2.50
N UNK A 85 19.11 -18.12 1.50
CA UNK A 85 20.31 -17.51 1.35
C UNK A 85 20.32 -16.17 1.79
N PHE A 86 19.17 -15.47 1.50
CA PHE A 86 18.95 -14.15 2.01
C PHE A 86 18.82 -14.17 3.53
N SER A 87 18.01 -15.04 4.03
CA SER A 87 17.78 -15.15 5.46
C SER A 87 19.06 -15.48 6.23
N UNK A 88 19.82 -16.04 5.68
CA UNK A 88 21.03 -16.40 6.25
C UNK A 88 21.95 -15.32 6.30
N PHE A 89 22.02 -14.63 5.26
CA PHE A 89 22.95 -13.52 5.14
C PHE A 89 22.50 -12.30 5.97
N ALA A 90 21.28 -11.91 5.83
CA ALA A 90 20.74 -10.67 6.38
C ALA A 90 19.87 -10.85 7.61
N GLY A 91 19.71 -12.07 8.09
CA GLY A 91 18.78 -12.37 9.18
C GLY A 91 19.08 -11.65 10.49
N SER A 92 20.34 -11.31 10.74
CA SER A 92 20.70 -10.58 11.95
C SER A 92 20.11 -9.15 11.97
N ILE A 93 19.75 -8.64 10.81
CA ILE A 93 19.12 -7.32 10.70
C ILE A 93 17.60 -7.49 10.53
N THR A 94 17.18 -8.27 9.51
CA THR A 94 15.76 -8.37 9.20
C THR A 94 14.99 -9.18 10.24
N GLY A 95 15.61 -10.16 10.86
CA GLY A 95 14.94 -10.97 11.88
C GLY A 95 14.47 -10.15 13.06
N PRO A 96 15.36 -9.41 13.73
CA PRO A 96 14.92 -8.57 14.84
C PRO A 96 13.89 -7.53 14.46
N LEU A 97 14.01 -6.90 13.26
CA LEU A 97 13.04 -5.91 12.85
C LEU A 97 11.66 -6.52 12.66
N LEU A 98 11.57 -7.68 12.05
CA LEU A 98 10.30 -8.39 11.89
C LEU A 98 9.77 -8.88 13.23
N THR A 99 10.65 -9.30 14.14
CA THR A 99 10.25 -9.71 15.49
C THR A 99 9.65 -8.53 16.26
N TYR A 100 10.27 -7.35 16.18
CA TYR A 100 9.72 -6.17 16.84
C TYR A 100 8.36 -5.76 16.23
N GLU A 101 8.17 -6.01 14.94
CA GLU A 101 6.88 -5.75 14.34
C GLU A 101 5.81 -6.64 15.00
N VAL A 102 6.11 -7.91 15.21
CA VAL A 102 5.18 -8.83 15.86
C VAL A 102 4.94 -8.42 17.32
N LEU A 103 6.02 -8.15 18.06
CA LEU A 103 5.91 -7.90 19.50
C LEU A 103 5.25 -6.57 19.82
N THR A 104 5.50 -5.53 19.06
CA THR A 104 5.01 -4.18 19.38
C THR A 104 3.76 -3.79 18.63
N ALA A 105 3.48 -4.41 17.51
CA ALA A 105 2.36 -4.04 16.65
C ALA A 105 1.30 -5.13 16.58
N PHE A 106 1.69 -6.33 16.17
CA PHE A 106 0.69 -7.38 15.95
C PHE A 106 0.01 -7.79 17.26
N PHE A 107 0.77 -7.93 18.35
CA PHE A 107 0.14 -8.25 19.64
C PHE A 107 -0.75 -7.13 20.12
N LEU A 108 -0.38 -5.88 19.86
CA LEU A 108 -1.24 -4.74 20.17
C LEU A 108 -2.54 -4.80 19.37
N GLU A 109 -2.42 -5.04 18.06
CA GLU A 109 -3.59 -5.16 17.19
C GLU A 109 -4.48 -6.31 17.63
N ALA A 110 -3.90 -7.51 17.75
CA ALA A 110 -4.69 -8.70 18.09
C ALA A 110 -5.28 -8.61 19.49
N GLY A 111 -4.54 -8.05 20.45
CA GLY A 111 -5.02 -7.91 21.83
C GLY A 111 -6.22 -7.01 21.94
N PHE A 112 -6.26 -5.92 21.20
CA PHE A 112 -7.38 -4.99 21.27
C PHE A 112 -8.44 -5.24 20.22
N LEU A 113 -8.13 -6.03 19.18
CA LEU A 113 -9.10 -6.32 18.13
C LEU A 113 -10.32 -7.05 18.68
N GLY A 114 -10.12 -7.97 19.62
CA GLY A 114 -11.23 -8.68 20.24
C GLY A 114 -12.18 -7.73 20.97
N VAL A 115 -11.62 -6.76 21.71
CA VAL A 115 -12.45 -5.76 22.37
C VAL A 115 -13.17 -4.91 21.33
N MET A 116 -12.47 -4.48 20.30
CA MET A 116 -13.03 -3.66 19.25
C MET A 116 -14.19 -4.35 18.53
N LEU A 117 -14.05 -5.64 18.20
CA LEU A 117 -15.06 -6.36 17.42
C LEU A 117 -16.18 -6.95 18.27
N PHE A 118 -15.89 -7.34 19.51
CA PHE A 118 -16.85 -8.05 20.34
C PHE A 118 -17.21 -7.35 21.63
N GLY A 119 -16.56 -6.25 21.96
CA GLY A 119 -16.74 -5.59 23.25
C GLY A 119 -17.72 -4.43 23.28
N TRP A 120 -18.40 -4.17 22.17
CA TRP A 120 -19.26 -2.97 22.08
C TRP A 120 -20.28 -2.91 23.20
N ASN A 121 -20.90 -4.05 23.54
CA ASN A 121 -21.89 -4.13 24.62
C ASN A 121 -21.31 -4.66 25.93
N ARG A 122 -20.00 -4.93 25.98
CA ARG A 122 -19.40 -5.61 27.14
C ARG A 122 -18.47 -4.74 27.95
N VAL A 123 -17.95 -3.66 27.32
CA VAL A 123 -17.09 -2.73 28.01
C VAL A 123 -17.66 -1.34 27.87
N GLY A 124 -17.19 -0.41 28.69
CA GLY A 124 -17.64 0.97 28.61
C GLY A 124 -17.19 1.64 27.32
N PRO A 125 -17.86 2.72 26.92
CA PRO A 125 -17.52 3.39 25.66
C PRO A 125 -16.09 3.93 25.63
N GLY A 126 -15.55 4.36 26.77
CA GLY A 126 -14.17 4.85 26.82
C GLY A 126 -13.16 3.76 26.54
N LEU A 127 -13.34 2.58 27.14
CA LEU A 127 -12.43 1.46 26.90
C LEU A 127 -12.55 0.97 25.46
N HIS A 128 -13.77 0.92 24.92
CA HIS A 128 -13.97 0.49 23.55
C HIS A 128 -13.25 1.44 22.58
N PHE A 129 -13.40 2.74 22.80
CA PHE A 129 -12.75 3.71 21.94
C PHE A 129 -11.22 3.60 22.05
N PHE A 130 -10.72 3.39 23.27
CA PHE A 130 -9.31 3.16 23.50
C PHE A 130 -8.82 1.95 22.69
N ALA A 131 -9.60 0.87 22.68
CA ALA A 131 -9.24 -0.32 21.91
C ALA A 131 -9.14 -0.02 20.42
N THR A 132 -10.10 0.72 19.91
CA THR A 132 -10.07 1.11 18.49
C THR A 132 -8.83 1.96 18.16
N UNK A 133 -8.40 2.78 18.89
CA UNK A 133 -7.42 3.54 18.73
C UNK A 133 -6.21 2.87 18.79
N MET A 134 -6.13 1.83 19.76
CA MET A 134 -4.93 0.99 19.88
C MET A 134 -4.74 0.12 18.64
N VAL A 135 -5.79 -0.40 18.08
CA VAL A 135 -5.68 -1.12 16.81
C VAL A 135 -5.10 -0.19 15.72
N ALA A 136 -5.61 1.00 15.64
CA ALA A 136 -5.07 1.99 14.68
C ALA A 136 -3.59 2.31 14.93
N UNK A 137 -3.22 2.43 16.05
CA UNK A 137 -2.03 2.66 16.38
C UNK A 137 -1.15 1.68 16.02
N GLY A 138 -1.58 0.39 16.31
CA GLY A 138 -0.82 -0.81 15.95
C GLY A 138 -0.48 -0.87 14.49
N THR A 139 -1.43 -0.48 13.64
CA THR A 139 -1.18 -0.48 12.20
C THR A 139 -0.05 0.48 11.78
N UNK A 140 0.08 1.48 12.33
CA UNK A 140 0.99 2.35 12.05
C UNK A 140 2.28 1.92 12.49
N ILE A 141 2.40 1.30 13.76
CA ILE A 141 3.65 0.71 14.30
C ILE A 141 4.11 -0.46 13.41
N SER A 142 3.18 -1.29 12.97
CA SER A 142 3.50 -2.36 12.04
C SER A 142 4.15 -1.82 10.77
N THR A 143 3.58 -0.76 10.23
CA THR A 143 4.13 -0.10 9.03
C THR A 143 5.55 0.40 9.30
N PHE A 144 5.78 1.00 10.46
CA PHE A 144 7.11 1.49 10.85
C PHE A 144 8.15 0.36 10.74
N TRP A 145 7.87 -0.79 11.35
CA TRP A 145 8.86 -1.86 11.41
C TRP A 145 9.08 -2.54 10.06
N ILE A 146 8.02 -2.79 9.30
CA ILE A 146 8.18 -3.45 8.01
C ILE A 146 8.89 -2.52 7.02
N LEU A 147 8.62 -1.21 7.08
CA LEU A 147 9.32 -0.27 6.21
C LEU A 147 10.75 -0.02 6.67
N ALA A 148 11.04 -0.14 7.97
CA ALA A 148 12.43 -0.10 8.43
C ALA A 148 13.23 -1.25 7.81
N SER A 149 12.65 -2.44 7.79
CA SER A 149 13.29 -3.60 7.19
C SER A 149 13.48 -3.41 5.68
N ASN A 150 12.42 -3.00 4.99
CA ASN A 150 12.48 -2.82 3.55
C ASN A 150 13.44 -1.71 3.15
N SER A 151 13.40 -0.57 3.86
CA SER A 151 14.27 0.54 3.51
C SER A 151 15.74 0.22 3.75
N TRP A 152 16.03 -0.63 4.75
CA TRP A 152 17.40 -1.06 4.96
C TRP A 152 17.93 -1.83 3.76
N MET A 153 17.09 -2.63 3.12
CA MET A 153 17.50 -3.36 1.92
C MET A 153 17.78 -2.41 0.75
N GLN A 154 17.16 -1.25 0.73
CA GLN A 154 17.35 -0.24 -0.31
C GLN A 154 18.56 0.65 -0.06
N THR A 155 18.78 1.06 1.18
CA THR A 155 19.90 1.92 1.57
C THR A 155 20.54 1.37 2.85
N PRO A 156 21.25 0.24 2.72
CA PRO A 156 21.78 -0.43 3.91
C PRO A 156 22.90 0.37 4.57
N GLN A 157 22.83 0.47 5.90
CA GLN A 157 23.90 1.05 6.71
C GLN A 157 23.78 0.53 8.13
N GLY A 158 24.75 0.87 8.99
CA GLY A 158 24.75 0.46 10.39
C GLY A 158 25.13 -1.00 10.58
N PHE A 159 25.84 -1.59 9.64
CA PHE A 159 26.23 -3.00 9.70
C PHE A 159 27.68 -3.18 9.29
N GLU A 160 28.18 -4.36 9.57
CA GLU A 160 29.48 -4.81 9.04
C GLU A 160 29.32 -6.27 8.62
N ILE A 161 30.24 -6.72 7.78
CA ILE A 161 30.26 -8.12 7.36
C ILE A 161 31.22 -8.87 8.25
N VAL A 162 30.70 -9.86 8.97
CA VAL A 162 31.48 -10.70 9.88
C VAL A 162 31.21 -12.16 9.52
N ASP A 163 32.25 -12.87 9.14
CA ASP A 163 32.17 -14.28 8.75
C ASP A 163 31.11 -14.53 7.67
N GLY A 164 31.08 -13.63 6.75
CA GLY A 164 30.14 -13.73 5.62
C GLY A 164 28.66 -13.43 5.91
N UNK A 165 28.26 -12.81 7.10
CA UNK A 165 26.99 -12.47 7.49
C UNK A 165 27.04 -11.08 7.87
N VAL A 166 25.80 -10.65 7.86
CA VAL A 166 25.64 -9.24 8.24
C VAL A 166 25.46 -9.11 9.76
N UNK A 167 26.07 -8.27 10.33
CA UNK A 167 26.06 -8.10 11.62
C UNK A 167 25.82 -6.74 11.87
N PRO A 168 24.76 -6.38 12.65
CA PRO A 168 24.45 -5.00 12.99
C PRO A 168 25.45 -4.41 13.99
N VAL A 169 25.83 -3.15 13.73
CA VAL A 169 26.72 -2.44 14.66
C VAL A 169 26.09 -1.16 15.20
N ASP A 170 25.06 -0.66 14.57
CA ASP A 170 24.38 0.58 15.01
C ASP A 170 22.92 0.50 14.57
N TRP A 171 22.06 0.14 15.53
CA TRP A 171 20.63 0.00 15.21
C TRP A 171 19.97 1.32 14.82
N UNK A 172 20.39 2.26 15.07
CA UNK A 172 19.94 3.42 14.75
C UNK A 172 20.12 3.72 13.41
N ALA A 173 21.27 3.57 13.06
CA ALA A 173 21.57 3.73 11.64
C ALA A 173 20.84 2.70 10.79
N VAL A 174 20.66 1.49 11.27
CA VAL A 174 19.91 0.48 10.53
C VAL A 174 18.46 0.93 10.33
N ILE A 175 17.80 1.30 11.39
CA ILE A 175 16.38 1.66 11.35
C ILE A 175 16.17 2.98 10.61
N PHE A 176 16.93 3.99 10.97
CA PHE A 176 16.79 5.33 10.37
C PHE A 176 17.78 5.53 9.23
N ASN A 177 17.83 4.55 8.34
CA ASN A 177 18.66 4.62 7.15
C ASN A 177 18.16 5.72 6.22
N PRO A 178 18.98 6.10 5.22
CA PRO A 178 18.67 7.32 4.43
C PRO A 178 17.34 7.33 3.71
N SER A 179 16.79 6.18 3.32
CA SER A 179 15.53 6.18 2.59
C SER A 179 14.32 5.92 3.49
N PHE A 180 14.55 5.57 4.76
CA PHE A 180 13.45 5.16 5.64
C PHE A 180 12.35 6.21 5.80
N PRO A 181 12.67 7.49 6.13
CA PRO A 181 11.56 8.44 6.34
C PRO A 181 10.72 8.64 5.09
N TYR A 182 11.35 8.62 3.92
CA TYR A 182 10.62 8.81 2.67
C TYR A 182 9.72 7.61 2.36
N ARG A 183 10.23 6.40 2.57
CA ARG A 183 9.43 5.20 2.31
C ARG A 183 8.30 5.06 3.31
N LEU A 184 8.57 5.36 4.57
CA LEU A 184 7.54 5.30 5.61
C LEU A 184 6.41 6.28 5.30
N LEU A 185 6.73 7.54 5.01
CA LEU A 185 5.71 8.53 4.70
C LEU A 185 4.97 8.19 3.42
N HIS A 186 5.70 7.80 2.38
CA HIS A 186 5.09 7.53 1.07
C HIS A 186 4.09 6.38 1.18
N MET A 187 4.48 5.29 1.83
CA MET A 187 3.58 4.12 1.97
C MET A 187 2.42 4.39 2.90
N THR A 188 2.67 5.07 4.04
CA THR A 188 1.61 5.37 5.00
C THR A 188 0.55 6.27 4.38
N VAL A 189 0.97 7.33 3.71
CA VAL A 189 0.03 8.24 3.06
C VAL A 189 -0.68 7.55 1.89
N ALA A 190 0.03 6.68 1.18
CA ALA A 190 -0.59 5.88 0.12
C ALA A 190 -1.69 5.00 0.67
N ALA A 191 -1.48 4.42 1.86
CA ALA A 191 -2.51 3.57 2.49
C ALA A 191 -3.75 4.40 2.84
N PHE A 192 -3.56 5.59 3.40
CA PHE A 192 -4.70 6.46 3.71
C PHE A 192 -5.43 6.88 2.44
N LEU A 193 -4.71 7.23 1.40
CA LEU A 193 -5.31 7.64 0.14
C LEU A 193 -6.06 6.48 -0.50
N SER A 194 -5.47 5.29 -0.50
CA SER A 194 -6.13 4.10 -1.07
C SER A 194 -7.40 3.74 -0.31
N SER A 195 -7.37 3.87 1.00
CA SER A 195 -8.56 3.61 1.82
C SER A 195 -9.65 4.63 1.53
N ALA A 196 -9.27 5.90 1.35
CA ALA A 196 -10.25 6.94 1.00
C ALA A 196 -10.90 6.62 -0.35
N LEU A 197 -10.11 6.18 -1.33
CA LEU A 197 -10.66 5.83 -2.64
C LEU A 197 -11.58 4.61 -2.55
N PHE A 198 -11.23 3.65 -1.74
CA PHE A 198 -12.04 2.46 -1.51
C PHE A 198 -13.38 2.82 -0.86
N VAL A 199 -13.34 3.66 0.17
CA VAL A 199 -14.55 4.14 0.85
C VAL A 199 -15.39 4.97 -0.10
N GLY A 200 -14.75 5.87 -0.86
CA GLY A 200 -15.46 6.72 -1.81
C GLY A 200 -16.16 5.94 -2.91
N ALA A 201 -15.49 4.91 -3.42
CA ALA A 201 -16.09 4.07 -4.46
C ALA A 201 -17.28 3.28 -3.91
N SER A 202 -17.16 2.80 -2.66
CA SER A 202 -18.26 2.10 -2.02
C SER A 202 -19.50 2.99 -1.90
N ALA A 203 -19.28 4.24 -1.48
CA ALA A 203 -20.38 5.21 -1.40
C ALA A 203 -20.93 5.54 -2.78
N ALA A 204 -20.05 5.71 -3.79
CA ALA A 204 -20.49 6.03 -5.14
C ALA A 204 -21.38 4.94 -5.71
N TRP A 205 -21.06 3.68 -5.44
CA TRP A 205 -21.89 2.57 -5.90
C TRP A 205 -23.31 2.70 -5.38
N HIS A 206 -23.46 3.04 -4.10
CA HIS A 206 -24.78 3.22 -3.49
C HIS A 206 -25.50 4.45 -4.02
N LEU A 207 -24.75 5.56 -4.21
CA LEU A 207 -25.35 6.77 -4.75
C LEU A 207 -25.86 6.56 -6.18
N LEU A 208 -25.12 5.78 -6.98
CA LEU A 208 -25.55 5.46 -8.35
C LEU A 208 -26.83 4.63 -8.37
N ARG A 209 -27.10 3.90 -7.30
CA ARG A 209 -28.33 3.12 -7.18
C ARG A 209 -29.44 3.87 -6.47
N GLY A 210 -29.27 5.17 -6.27
CA GLY A 210 -30.31 6.01 -5.71
C GLY A 210 -30.36 6.09 -4.19
N ASN A 211 -29.37 5.49 -3.51
CA ASN A 211 -29.33 5.52 -2.05
C ASN A 211 -28.70 6.83 -1.59
N GLN A 212 -29.52 7.78 -1.17
CA GLN A 212 -29.10 9.10 -0.72
C GLN A 212 -29.15 9.20 0.81
N SER A 213 -29.06 8.09 1.52
CA SER A 213 -29.13 8.11 2.98
C SER A 213 -28.02 8.96 3.59
N PRO A 214 -28.22 9.49 4.79
CA PRO A 214 -27.18 10.30 5.43
C PRO A 214 -25.85 9.57 5.60
N ALA A 215 -25.89 8.26 5.90
CA ALA A 215 -24.66 7.49 6.07
C ALA A 215 -23.85 7.46 4.78
N ILE A 216 -24.51 7.21 3.65
CA ILE A 216 -23.82 7.12 2.37
C ILE A 216 -23.27 8.50 1.97
N ARG A 217 -24.04 9.55 2.15
CA ARG A 217 -23.57 10.90 1.82
C ARG A 217 -22.39 11.32 2.69
N LYS A 218 -22.43 11.04 3.99
CA LYS A 218 -21.31 11.33 4.89
C LYS A 218 -20.06 10.57 4.48
N MET A 219 -20.22 9.28 4.20
CA MET A 219 -19.13 8.42 3.78
C MET A 219 -18.44 8.97 2.54
N PHE A 220 -19.23 9.33 1.52
CA PHE A 220 -18.72 9.88 0.27
C PHE A 220 -18.00 11.21 0.50
N SER A 221 -18.63 12.09 1.29
CA SER A 221 -18.07 13.42 1.57
C SER A 221 -16.72 13.28 2.29
N MET A 222 -16.63 12.44 3.32
CA MET A 222 -15.39 12.25 4.07
C MET A 222 -14.30 11.70 3.17
N ALA A 223 -14.64 10.71 2.34
CA ALA A 223 -13.65 10.09 1.45
C ALA A 223 -13.09 11.11 0.46
N LEU A 224 -13.93 11.97 -0.09
CA LEU A 224 -13.47 12.93 -1.08
C LEU A 224 -12.74 14.11 -0.48
N TRP A 225 -13.09 14.52 0.75
CA TRP A 225 -12.26 15.50 1.47
C TRP A 225 -10.86 14.94 1.72
N MET A 226 -10.79 13.68 2.16
CA MET A 226 -9.50 13.04 2.39
C MET A 226 -8.69 12.99 1.08
N THR A 227 -9.33 12.62 -0.02
CA THR A 227 -8.65 12.56 -1.31
C THR A 227 -8.10 13.94 -1.71
N LEU A 228 -8.93 14.97 -1.58
CA LEU A 228 -8.51 16.33 -1.93
C LEU A 228 -7.31 16.80 -1.11
N LEU A 229 -7.32 16.52 0.19
CA LEU A 229 -6.27 17.02 1.08
C LEU A 229 -5.01 16.17 1.01
N VAL A 230 -5.15 14.87 0.82
CA VAL A 230 -4.02 13.95 0.93
C VAL A 230 -3.30 13.73 -0.42
N ALA A 231 -4.02 13.76 -1.55
CA ALA A 231 -3.38 13.51 -2.84
C ALA A 231 -2.27 14.52 -3.15
N PRO A 232 -2.45 15.83 -2.91
CA PRO A 232 -1.33 16.77 -3.12
C PRO A 232 -0.15 16.50 -2.18
N VAL A 233 -0.43 16.14 -0.93
CA VAL A 233 0.62 15.81 0.03
C VAL A 233 1.40 14.59 -0.46
N GLN A 234 0.70 13.60 -1.00
CA GLN A 234 1.35 12.40 -1.53
C GLN A 234 2.23 12.74 -2.74
N ALA A 235 1.78 13.64 -3.60
CA ALA A 235 2.59 14.07 -4.74
C ALA A 235 3.89 14.73 -4.26
N LEU A 236 3.80 15.55 -3.22
CA LEU A 236 4.99 16.19 -2.66
C LEU A 236 5.94 15.16 -2.04
N ILE A 237 5.38 14.22 -1.28
CA ILE A 237 6.19 13.16 -0.66
C ILE A 237 6.87 12.31 -1.75
N GLY A 238 6.13 12.00 -2.82
CA GLY A 238 6.70 11.25 -3.93
C GLY A 238 7.86 11.96 -4.60
N ASP A 239 7.73 13.28 -4.78
CA ASP A 239 8.82 14.08 -5.32
C ASP A 239 10.06 14.02 -4.43
N MET A 240 9.87 14.20 -3.12
CA MET A 240 10.96 14.14 -2.16
C MET A 240 11.62 12.74 -2.15
N HIS A 241 10.79 11.70 -2.24
CA HIS A 241 11.30 10.34 -2.30
C HIS A 241 12.12 10.11 -3.58
N GLY A 242 11.67 10.67 -4.69
CA GLY A 242 12.41 10.60 -5.95
C GLY A 242 13.79 11.27 -5.86
N LEU A 243 13.86 12.43 -5.21
CA LEU A 243 15.14 13.11 -5.01
C LEU A 243 16.08 12.29 -4.12
N ASN A 244 15.53 11.64 -3.09
CA ASN A 244 16.32 10.76 -2.23
C ASN A 244 16.83 9.56 -3.03
N THR A 245 16.00 9.00 -3.91
CA THR A 245 16.40 7.89 -4.76
C THR A 245 17.50 8.29 -5.73
N LEU A 246 17.43 9.50 -6.27
CA LEU A 246 18.48 10.00 -7.14
C LEU A 246 19.84 10.03 -6.41
N LYS A 247 19.82 10.46 -5.16
CA LYS A 247 21.05 10.57 -4.38
C LYS A 247 21.64 9.20 -4.04
N HIS A 248 20.80 8.23 -3.69
CA HIS A 248 21.29 6.96 -3.15
C HIS A 248 21.23 5.79 -4.11
N GLN A 249 20.36 5.85 -5.11
CA GLN A 249 20.19 4.76 -6.08
C GLN A 249 20.04 5.32 -7.49
N PRO A 250 21.13 5.90 -8.03
CA PRO A 250 21.02 6.61 -9.32
C PRO A 250 20.65 5.72 -10.49
N ALA A 251 21.04 4.43 -10.48
CA ALA A 251 20.65 3.52 -11.56
C ALA A 251 19.12 3.30 -11.58
N LYS A 252 18.48 3.30 -10.42
CA LYS A 252 17.03 3.21 -10.35
C LYS A 252 16.38 4.42 -11.03
N ILE A 253 16.90 5.62 -10.77
CA ILE A 253 16.37 6.83 -11.40
C ILE A 253 16.55 6.77 -12.92
N ALA A 254 17.72 6.34 -13.38
CA ALA A 254 17.95 6.21 -14.83
C ALA A 254 16.94 5.25 -15.46
N ALA A 255 16.63 4.15 -14.77
CA ALA A 255 15.65 3.19 -15.26
C ALA A 255 14.23 3.77 -15.26
N ILE A 256 13.87 4.52 -14.21
CA ILE A 256 12.56 5.18 -14.13
C ILE A 256 12.38 6.13 -15.31
N GLU A 257 13.44 6.90 -15.63
CA GLU A 257 13.38 7.89 -16.68
C GLU A 257 13.53 7.30 -18.08
N GLY A 258 13.97 6.05 -18.18
CA GLY A 258 14.26 5.46 -19.48
C GLY A 258 15.37 6.19 -20.19
N HIS A 259 16.35 6.66 -19.45
CA HIS A 259 17.38 7.58 -19.92
C HIS A 259 18.68 6.81 -20.13
N TRP A 260 19.16 6.76 -21.37
CA TRP A 260 20.30 5.91 -21.72
C TRP A 260 21.63 6.63 -21.85
N GLU A 261 21.63 7.85 -22.40
CA GLU A 261 22.86 8.59 -22.70
C GLU A 261 22.70 10.06 -22.35
N ASN A 262 23.82 10.67 -21.99
CA ASN A 262 23.92 12.10 -21.73
C ASN A 262 24.82 12.77 -22.75
N PRO A 263 24.27 13.31 -23.85
CA PRO A 263 25.11 14.09 -24.77
C PRO A 263 25.69 15.30 -24.05
N PRO A 264 26.97 15.63 -24.30
CA PRO A 264 27.61 16.75 -23.60
C PRO A 264 26.83 18.04 -23.79
N GLY A 265 26.62 18.76 -22.69
CA GLY A 265 25.98 20.07 -22.72
C GLY A 265 24.48 20.09 -22.89
N GLU A 266 23.84 18.94 -22.97
CA GLU A 266 22.40 18.89 -23.17
C GLU A 266 21.69 18.51 -21.87
N PRO A 267 20.63 19.23 -21.48
CA PRO A 267 19.86 18.82 -20.31
C PRO A 267 19.06 17.54 -20.58
N THR A 268 18.62 16.88 -19.53
CA THR A 268 17.87 15.64 -19.64
C THR A 268 16.39 15.93 -19.88
N PRO A 269 15.79 15.42 -20.97
CA PRO A 269 14.35 15.57 -21.18
C PRO A 269 13.56 14.62 -20.30
N LEU A 270 12.28 14.95 -20.12
CA LEU A 270 11.35 14.00 -19.50
C LEU A 270 10.64 13.23 -20.59
N LEU A 271 10.71 11.91 -20.53
CA LEU A 271 9.95 11.04 -21.42
C LEU A 271 8.59 10.75 -20.80
N LEU A 272 7.53 11.28 -21.39
CA LEU A 272 6.18 10.96 -20.93
C LEU A 272 5.79 9.55 -21.34
N PHE A 273 6.12 9.18 -22.58
CA PHE A 273 5.86 7.86 -23.12
C PHE A 273 7.11 7.35 -23.80
N GLY A 274 7.22 6.05 -23.91
CA GLY A 274 8.31 5.43 -24.61
C GLY A 274 8.36 3.95 -24.28
N TRP A 275 9.22 3.24 -24.99
CA TRP A 275 9.45 1.82 -24.73
C TRP A 275 10.95 1.62 -24.52
N PRO A 276 11.40 1.57 -23.27
CA PRO A 276 12.82 1.30 -23.02
C PRO A 276 13.16 -0.11 -23.52
N ASP A 277 14.14 -0.17 -24.42
CA ASP A 277 14.58 -1.41 -25.05
C ASP A 277 15.92 -1.77 -24.43
N MET A 278 15.92 -2.78 -23.54
CA MET A 278 17.15 -3.17 -22.83
C MET A 278 18.19 -3.77 -23.77
N ASP A 279 17.75 -4.44 -24.82
CA ASP A 279 18.67 -5.07 -25.77
C ASP A 279 19.37 -4.04 -26.66
N GLN A 280 18.65 -3.03 -27.14
CA GLN A 280 19.21 -2.02 -28.02
C GLN A 280 19.73 -0.81 -27.26
N GLU A 281 19.54 -0.77 -25.95
CA GLU A 281 20.05 0.28 -25.08
C GLU A 281 19.55 1.66 -25.51
N ARG A 282 18.24 1.74 -25.76
CA ARG A 282 17.58 3.01 -26.09
C ARG A 282 16.11 2.92 -25.75
N THR A 283 15.46 4.07 -25.64
CA THR A 283 14.01 4.14 -25.43
C THR A 283 13.36 4.50 -26.77
N ARG A 284 12.53 3.60 -27.26
CA ARG A 284 11.84 3.77 -28.54
C ARG A 284 10.55 4.56 -28.34
N TYR A 285 10.12 5.19 -29.43
CA TYR A 285 8.82 5.87 -29.49
C TYR A 285 8.68 6.93 -28.42
N GLY A 286 9.76 7.62 -28.11
CA GLY A 286 9.76 8.55 -26.99
C GLY A 286 9.01 9.84 -27.30
N LEU A 287 8.15 10.23 -26.35
CA LEU A 287 7.52 11.55 -26.36
C LEU A 287 8.20 12.36 -25.26
N GLU A 288 9.00 13.33 -25.66
CA GLU A 288 9.86 14.09 -24.74
C GLU A 288 9.34 15.48 -24.46
N ILE A 289 9.55 15.93 -23.23
CA ILE A 289 9.44 17.36 -22.89
C ILE A 289 10.87 17.83 -22.61
N PRO A 290 11.45 18.72 -23.43
CA PRO A 290 12.85 19.08 -23.28
C PRO A 290 13.15 19.69 -21.91
N ALA A 291 14.29 19.29 -21.32
CA ALA A 291 14.83 19.80 -20.07
C ALA A 291 13.96 19.57 -18.83
N LEU A 292 12.75 18.98 -18.97
CA LEU A 292 11.88 18.80 -17.81
C LEU A 292 12.40 17.75 -16.84
N GLY A 293 13.10 16.71 -17.34
CA GLY A 293 13.75 15.76 -16.47
C GLY A 293 14.80 16.42 -15.59
N SER A 294 15.62 17.27 -16.19
CA SER A 294 16.60 18.04 -15.43
C SER A 294 15.93 18.93 -14.39
N LEU A 295 14.86 19.62 -14.77
CA LEU A 295 14.17 20.54 -13.87
C LEU A 295 13.60 19.80 -12.66
N ILE A 296 12.93 18.69 -12.89
CA ILE A 296 12.27 17.94 -11.81
C ILE A 296 13.32 17.34 -10.84
N LEU A 297 14.38 16.75 -11.37
CA LEU A 297 15.30 15.98 -10.54
C LEU A 297 16.50 16.78 -10.04
N THR A 298 16.88 17.85 -10.72
CA THR A 298 18.04 18.65 -10.29
C THR A 298 17.68 20.08 -9.91
N HIS A 299 16.43 20.50 -10.14
CA HIS A 299 15.96 21.87 -9.93
C HIS A 299 16.76 22.88 -10.76
N SER A 300 17.25 22.43 -11.91
CA SER A 300 18.01 23.23 -12.83
C SER A 300 17.67 22.80 -14.26
N LEU A 301 17.63 23.75 -15.16
CA LEU A 301 17.37 23.42 -16.57
C LEU A 301 18.64 22.95 -17.31
N ASP A 302 19.79 22.98 -16.65
CA ASP A 302 21.08 22.69 -17.27
C ASP A 302 21.69 21.34 -16.87
N LYS A 303 21.44 20.87 -15.66
CA LYS A 303 22.13 19.70 -15.13
C LYS A 303 21.55 18.41 -15.69
N GLN A 304 22.42 17.41 -15.83
CA GLN A 304 22.03 16.12 -16.37
C GLN A 304 21.68 15.14 -15.25
N VAL A 305 20.81 14.20 -15.59
CA VAL A 305 20.38 13.10 -14.70
C VAL A 305 21.19 11.86 -15.08
N PRO A 306 21.49 10.94 -14.14
CA PRO A 306 22.24 9.73 -14.49
C PRO A 306 21.59 8.95 -15.64
N ALA A 307 22.42 8.40 -16.51
CA ALA A 307 21.98 7.61 -17.64
C ALA A 307 22.34 6.14 -17.45
N LEU A 308 21.54 5.24 -18.01
CA LEU A 308 21.75 3.81 -17.82
C LEU A 308 23.11 3.33 -18.34
N LYS A 309 23.63 3.93 -19.43
CA LYS A 309 24.92 3.51 -19.96
C LYS A 309 26.09 3.90 -19.05
N GLU A 310 25.86 4.72 -18.03
CA GLU A 310 26.89 5.01 -17.03
C GLU A 310 27.13 3.83 -16.09
N PHE A 311 26.27 2.82 -16.14
CA PHE A 311 26.35 1.63 -15.29
C PHE A 311 26.60 0.40 -16.17
N ALA A 312 27.34 -0.58 -15.63
CA ALA A 312 27.61 -1.82 -16.36
C ALA A 312 26.28 -2.53 -16.66
N PRO A 313 26.17 -3.20 -17.82
CA PRO A 313 24.91 -3.85 -18.17
C PRO A 313 24.36 -4.81 -17.11
N GLU A 314 25.22 -5.53 -16.40
CA GLU A 314 24.80 -6.47 -15.36
C GLU A 314 24.34 -5.76 -14.09
N GLU A 315 24.51 -4.44 -13.99
CA GLU A 315 24.09 -3.66 -12.84
C GLU A 315 22.84 -2.83 -13.11
N ARG A 316 22.30 -2.90 -14.31
CA ARG A 316 21.15 -2.09 -14.71
C ARG A 316 19.83 -2.74 -14.30
N PRO A 317 18.91 -1.98 -13.70
CA PRO A 317 17.55 -2.49 -13.53
C PRO A 317 16.85 -2.64 -14.89
N ASN A 318 15.75 -3.41 -14.90
CA ASN A 318 14.94 -3.57 -16.10
C ASN A 318 14.14 -2.29 -16.33
N SER A 319 14.63 -1.43 -17.21
CA SER A 319 14.00 -0.13 -17.44
C SER A 319 12.62 -0.24 -18.08
N THR A 320 12.38 -1.26 -18.89
CA THR A 320 11.05 -1.44 -19.49
C THR A 320 9.98 -1.53 -18.41
N VAL A 321 10.22 -2.35 -17.40
CA VAL A 321 9.26 -2.55 -16.30
C VAL A 321 9.22 -1.32 -15.40
N VAL A 322 10.38 -0.79 -15.00
CA VAL A 322 10.45 0.31 -14.04
C VAL A 322 9.84 1.59 -14.62
N PHE A 323 10.12 1.87 -15.89
CA PHE A 323 9.59 3.04 -16.59
C PHE A 323 8.05 3.05 -16.56
N TRP A 324 7.44 1.94 -16.94
CA TRP A 324 5.99 1.88 -17.06
C TRP A 324 5.28 1.72 -15.73
N SER A 325 5.87 1.01 -14.78
CA SER A 325 5.25 0.92 -13.45
C SER A 325 5.24 2.29 -12.77
N PHE A 326 6.31 3.07 -12.92
CA PHE A 326 6.33 4.43 -12.38
C PHE A 326 5.26 5.30 -13.02
N ARG A 327 5.11 5.24 -14.35
CA ARG A 327 4.13 6.06 -15.05
C ARG A 327 2.70 5.66 -14.72
N LEU A 328 2.45 4.38 -14.50
CA LEU A 328 1.14 3.94 -14.03
C LEU A 328 0.84 4.52 -12.65
N MET A 329 1.79 4.43 -11.73
CA MET A 329 1.61 4.99 -10.39
C MET A 329 1.36 6.50 -10.46
N ALA A 330 2.20 7.23 -11.17
CA ALA A 330 2.09 8.68 -11.25
C ALA A 330 0.82 9.12 -11.98
N GLY A 331 0.46 8.41 -13.05
CA GLY A 331 -0.76 8.72 -13.79
C GLY A 331 -2.01 8.53 -12.95
N LEU A 332 -2.07 7.45 -12.18
CA LEU A 332 -3.18 7.25 -11.27
C LEU A 332 -3.21 8.32 -10.19
N GLY A 333 -2.05 8.75 -9.71
CA GLY A 333 -1.98 9.85 -8.75
C GLY A 333 -2.55 11.14 -9.31
N MET A 334 -2.28 11.44 -10.58
CA MET A 334 -2.86 12.61 -11.24
C MET A 334 -4.38 12.50 -11.30
N LEU A 335 -4.91 11.29 -11.58
CA LEU A 335 -6.36 11.10 -11.58
C LEU A 335 -6.95 11.26 -10.19
N MET A 336 -6.22 10.89 -9.16
CA MET A 336 -6.67 11.11 -7.77
C MET A 336 -6.75 12.60 -7.45
N LEU A 337 -5.75 13.37 -7.89
CA LEU A 337 -5.80 14.82 -7.75
C LEU A 337 -7.01 15.40 -8.46
N LEU A 338 -7.26 14.95 -9.69
CA LEU A 338 -8.41 15.41 -10.46
C LEU A 338 -9.71 15.07 -9.76
N LEU A 339 -9.82 13.85 -9.22
CA LEU A 339 -11.02 13.43 -8.51
C LEU A 339 -11.30 14.37 -7.33
N GLY A 340 -10.26 14.69 -6.54
CA GLY A 340 -10.40 15.57 -5.40
C GLY A 340 -10.83 16.98 -5.80
N VAL A 341 -10.22 17.53 -6.84
CA VAL A 341 -10.54 18.88 -7.31
C VAL A 341 -11.94 18.94 -7.87
N LEU A 342 -12.35 17.94 -8.67
CA LEU A 342 -13.69 17.89 -9.20
C LEU A 342 -14.72 17.76 -8.08
N ALA A 343 -14.40 16.99 -7.04
CA ALA A 343 -15.31 16.87 -5.90
C ALA A 343 -15.50 18.22 -5.21
N LEU A 344 -14.43 18.99 -5.05
CA LEU A 344 -14.54 20.30 -4.44
C LEU A 344 -15.44 21.22 -5.26
N TRP A 345 -15.24 21.22 -6.58
CA TRP A 345 -16.06 22.03 -7.47
C TRP A 345 -17.54 21.63 -7.42
N LEU A 346 -17.81 20.34 -7.36
CA LEU A 346 -19.19 19.83 -7.37
C LEU A 346 -19.91 20.00 -6.04
N ARG A 347 -19.21 20.40 -4.97
CA ARG A 347 -19.90 20.64 -3.70
C ARG A 347 -20.85 21.83 -3.77
N ARG A 348 -20.66 22.72 -4.71
CA ARG A 348 -21.58 23.83 -4.92
C ARG A 348 -22.93 23.30 -5.41
N GLY A 349 -24.00 23.66 -4.71
CA GLY A 349 -25.34 23.29 -5.10
C GLY A 349 -25.68 21.83 -4.95
N ASP A 350 -24.96 21.13 -4.09
CA ASP A 350 -25.21 19.73 -3.75
C ASP A 350 -25.06 18.78 -4.94
N ARG A 351 -24.31 19.20 -5.96
CA ARG A 351 -24.12 18.39 -7.17
C ARG A 351 -23.24 17.15 -6.91
N LEU A 352 -22.45 17.18 -5.82
CA LEU A 352 -21.50 16.10 -5.54
C LEU A 352 -22.17 14.73 -5.50
N TYR A 353 -23.36 14.65 -4.92
CA TYR A 353 -24.06 13.38 -4.70
C TYR A 353 -24.95 12.97 -5.84
N HIS A 354 -25.08 13.81 -6.88
CA HIS A 354 -26.04 13.61 -7.96
C HIS A 354 -25.44 13.55 -9.35
N SER A 355 -24.19 14.01 -9.52
CA SER A 355 -23.55 14.01 -10.85
C SER A 355 -23.15 12.56 -11.21
N ARG A 356 -23.93 11.95 -12.10
CA ARG A 356 -23.67 10.56 -12.47
C ARG A 356 -22.31 10.35 -13.13
N PRO A 357 -21.83 11.21 -14.03
CA PRO A 357 -20.47 11.01 -14.56
C PRO A 357 -19.41 11.04 -13.47
N PHE A 358 -19.55 11.93 -12.49
CA PHE A 358 -18.60 12.00 -11.39
C PHE A 358 -18.69 10.77 -10.50
N LEU A 359 -19.91 10.31 -10.20
CA LEU A 359 -20.09 9.10 -9.39
C LEU A 359 -19.47 7.88 -10.06
N ARG A 360 -19.61 7.78 -11.40
CA ARG A 360 -18.96 6.70 -12.12
C ARG A 360 -17.43 6.80 -12.05
N PHE A 361 -16.91 8.01 -12.16
CA PHE A 361 -15.47 8.24 -12.02
C PHE A 361 -14.99 7.79 -10.63
N ALA A 362 -15.70 8.21 -9.58
CA ALA A 362 -15.35 7.84 -8.22
C ALA A 362 -15.42 6.31 -8.02
N LEU A 363 -16.41 5.67 -8.62
CA LEU A 363 -16.54 4.21 -8.52
C LEU A 363 -15.35 3.51 -9.19
N TRP A 364 -15.00 3.93 -10.41
CA TRP A 364 -13.90 3.30 -11.12
C TRP A 364 -12.54 3.59 -10.50
N MET A 365 -12.45 4.66 -9.73
CA MET A 365 -11.22 4.98 -9.00
C MET A 365 -11.05 4.14 -7.72
N GLY A 366 -12.04 3.31 -7.37
CA GLY A 366 -11.97 2.50 -6.16
C GLY A 366 -10.69 1.68 -6.03
N PRO A 367 -10.33 0.90 -7.04
CA PRO A 367 -9.08 0.12 -6.95
C PRO A 367 -7.82 0.90 -7.29
N SER A 368 -7.94 2.16 -7.70
CA SER A 368 -6.78 2.90 -8.23
C SER A 368 -5.66 3.06 -7.21
N GLY A 369 -6.01 3.25 -5.93
CA GLY A 369 -4.98 3.39 -4.91
C GLY A 369 -4.16 2.12 -4.74
N LEU A 370 -4.85 0.98 -4.74
CA LEU A 370 -4.17 -0.31 -4.62
C LEU A 370 -3.30 -0.60 -5.85
N ILE A 371 -3.81 -0.28 -7.04
CA ILE A 371 -3.03 -0.46 -8.27
C ILE A 371 -1.79 0.45 -8.23
N ALA A 372 -1.96 1.71 -7.80
CA ALA A 372 -0.83 2.63 -7.71
C ALA A 372 0.20 2.15 -6.69
N ILE A 373 -0.24 1.59 -5.55
CA ILE A 373 0.67 1.04 -4.56
C ILE A 373 1.46 -0.12 -5.15
N LEU A 374 0.79 -1.04 -5.84
CA LEU A 374 1.50 -2.16 -6.45
C LEU A 374 2.47 -1.70 -7.52
N ALA A 375 2.07 -0.74 -8.35
CA ALA A 375 2.95 -0.18 -9.37
C ALA A 375 4.17 0.49 -8.74
N GLY A 376 3.96 1.21 -7.63
CA GLY A 376 5.06 1.84 -6.91
C GLY A 376 6.02 0.81 -6.33
N TRP A 377 5.50 -0.28 -5.79
CA TRP A 377 6.37 -1.34 -5.27
C TRP A 377 7.12 -2.06 -6.38
N VAL A 378 6.49 -2.27 -7.54
CA VAL A 378 7.21 -2.81 -8.70
C VAL A 378 8.35 -1.86 -9.09
N THR A 379 8.08 -0.56 -9.13
CA THR A 379 9.09 0.44 -9.46
C THR A 379 10.29 0.33 -8.52
N THR A 380 10.03 0.30 -7.22
CA THR A 380 11.13 0.36 -6.25
C THR A 380 11.87 -0.98 -6.13
N GLU A 381 11.17 -2.11 -6.26
CA GLU A 381 11.80 -3.41 -6.08
C GLU A 381 12.46 -3.95 -7.35
N VAL A 382 11.86 -3.74 -8.50
CA VAL A 382 12.53 -4.07 -9.77
C VAL A 382 13.66 -3.06 -10.00
N GLY A 383 13.46 -1.82 -9.59
CA GLY A 383 14.49 -0.79 -9.70
C GLY A 383 15.68 -1.00 -8.79
N ARG A 384 15.56 -1.83 -7.74
CA ARG A 384 16.70 -2.21 -6.89
C ARG A 384 17.54 -3.30 -7.53
N GLN A 385 16.96 -4.09 -8.42
CA GLN A 385 17.71 -5.21 -9.00
C GLN A 385 18.94 -4.74 -9.74
N PRO A 386 20.02 -5.51 -9.78
CA PRO A 386 20.08 -6.95 -9.47
C PRO A 386 20.32 -7.29 -7.99
N TRP A 387 20.07 -6.37 -7.10
CA TRP A 387 20.39 -6.53 -5.67
C TRP A 387 19.16 -6.89 -4.86
N VAL A 388 19.30 -7.80 -3.89
CA VAL A 388 18.28 -7.98 -2.85
C VAL A 388 18.61 -7.04 -1.67
N VAL A 389 19.89 -6.87 -1.35
CA VAL A 389 20.36 -5.81 -0.46
C VAL A 389 21.28 -4.93 -1.29
N TYR A 390 20.90 -3.70 -1.50
CA TYR A 390 21.52 -2.84 -2.49
C TYR A 390 23.03 -2.72 -2.27
N GLY A 391 23.79 -3.08 -3.31
CA GLY A 391 25.25 -3.02 -3.27
C GLY A 391 25.94 -4.07 -2.41
N VAL A 392 25.18 -4.94 -1.73
CA VAL A 392 25.74 -5.86 -0.75
C VAL A 392 25.51 -7.32 -1.11
N GLN A 393 24.27 -7.69 -1.46
CA GLN A 393 23.96 -9.07 -1.83
C GLN A 393 23.09 -9.07 -3.09
N ARG A 394 23.53 -9.83 -4.09
CA ARG A 394 22.74 -9.95 -5.32
C ARG A 394 21.55 -10.89 -5.09
N THR A 395 20.46 -10.62 -5.79
CA THR A 395 19.27 -11.45 -5.71
C THR A 395 19.57 -12.90 -6.11
N ALA A 396 20.43 -13.10 -7.10
CA ALA A 396 20.81 -14.44 -7.53
C ALA A 396 21.52 -15.24 -6.44
N ASP A 397 22.16 -14.56 -5.49
CA ASP A 397 22.88 -15.20 -4.38
C ASP A 397 21.99 -15.43 -3.15
N ALA A 398 20.74 -15.03 -3.23
CA ALA A 398 19.83 -15.04 -2.07
C ALA A 398 18.84 -16.20 -2.10
N VAL A 399 18.64 -16.80 -3.26
CA VAL A 399 17.59 -17.78 -3.47
C VAL A 399 17.97 -19.16 -2.92
N SER A 400 16.98 -19.91 -2.42
CA SER A 400 17.17 -21.27 -1.96
C SER A 400 17.43 -22.22 -3.15
N ALA A 401 18.09 -23.35 -2.86
CA ALA A 401 18.41 -24.33 -3.90
C ALA A 401 17.24 -25.30 -4.07
N HIS A 402 16.30 -24.97 -4.96
CA HIS A 402 15.18 -25.83 -5.32
C HIS A 402 15.19 -26.12 -6.80
N GLY A 403 14.67 -27.28 -7.19
CA GLY A 403 14.58 -27.65 -8.59
C GLY A 403 13.43 -26.93 -9.32
N ASP A 404 13.50 -26.97 -10.63
CA ASP A 404 12.48 -26.32 -11.48
C ASP A 404 11.09 -26.90 -11.25
N LEU A 405 11.00 -28.24 -11.12
CA LEU A 405 9.70 -28.88 -10.88
C LEU A 405 9.14 -28.49 -9.52
N HIS A 406 9.97 -28.49 -8.48
CA HIS A 406 9.55 -28.07 -7.15
C HIS A 406 8.96 -26.65 -7.18
N MET A 407 9.66 -25.72 -7.82
CA MET A 407 9.22 -24.33 -7.89
C MET A 407 7.99 -24.16 -8.76
N SER A 408 7.88 -24.94 -9.85
CA SER A 408 6.69 -24.89 -10.71
C SER A 408 5.44 -25.35 -9.96
N VAL A 409 5.55 -26.46 -9.23
CA VAL A 409 4.44 -26.99 -8.43
C VAL A 409 4.08 -26.01 -7.32
N SER A 410 5.10 -25.45 -6.66
CA SER A 410 4.89 -24.49 -5.59
C SER A 410 4.14 -23.24 -6.10
N LEU A 411 4.59 -22.67 -7.22
CA LEU A 411 3.95 -21.49 -7.79
C LEU A 411 2.50 -21.77 -8.18
N LEU A 412 2.27 -22.90 -8.86
CA LEU A 412 0.92 -23.27 -9.26
C LEU A 412 0.01 -23.44 -8.05
N THR A 413 0.51 -24.08 -7.00
CA THR A 413 -0.23 -24.27 -5.75
C THR A 413 -0.61 -22.94 -5.13
N PHE A 414 0.34 -22.00 -5.05
CA PHE A 414 0.06 -20.68 -4.51
C PHE A 414 -0.98 -19.93 -5.33
N ILE A 415 -0.87 -20.00 -6.67
CA ILE A 415 -1.84 -19.33 -7.52
C ILE A 415 -3.25 -19.87 -7.27
N VAL A 416 -3.40 -21.20 -7.24
CA VAL A 416 -4.70 -21.84 -7.05
C VAL A 416 -5.26 -21.54 -5.66
N VAL A 417 -4.45 -21.75 -4.60
CA VAL A 417 -4.92 -21.57 -3.23
C VAL A 417 -5.24 -20.12 -2.94
N TYR A 418 -4.37 -19.20 -3.35
CA TYR A 418 -4.60 -17.77 -3.12
C TYR A 418 -5.84 -17.28 -3.87
N SER A 419 -5.99 -17.71 -5.11
CA SER A 419 -7.18 -17.32 -5.89
C SER A 419 -8.45 -17.80 -5.20
N ALA A 420 -8.46 -19.03 -4.69
CA ALA A 420 -9.63 -19.58 -4.00
C ALA A 420 -9.89 -18.85 -2.68
N VAL A 421 -8.88 -18.77 -1.82
CA VAL A 421 -9.06 -18.25 -0.46
C VAL A 421 -9.37 -16.75 -0.48
N PHE A 422 -8.55 -15.98 -1.18
CA PHE A 422 -8.72 -14.52 -1.18
C PHE A 422 -9.82 -14.08 -2.13
N GLY A 423 -10.12 -14.89 -3.15
CA GLY A 423 -11.29 -14.65 -3.98
C GLY A 423 -12.58 -14.74 -3.18
N VAL A 424 -12.68 -15.75 -2.31
CA VAL A 424 -13.83 -15.88 -1.42
C VAL A 424 -13.89 -14.70 -0.45
N GLY A 425 -12.74 -14.33 0.13
CA GLY A 425 -12.68 -13.19 1.05
C GLY A 425 -13.11 -11.90 0.41
N TYR A 426 -12.59 -11.61 -0.78
CA TYR A 426 -12.97 -10.40 -1.51
C TYR A 426 -14.43 -10.41 -1.92
N SER A 427 -14.94 -11.56 -2.36
CA SER A 427 -16.34 -11.68 -2.71
C SER A 427 -17.23 -11.37 -1.51
N TYR A 428 -16.85 -11.86 -0.33
CA TYR A 428 -17.59 -11.58 0.89
C TYR A 428 -17.53 -10.10 1.25
N MET A 429 -16.36 -9.47 1.11
CA MET A 429 -16.24 -8.03 1.37
C MET A 429 -17.13 -7.22 0.43
N LEU A 430 -17.15 -7.58 -0.85
CA LEU A 430 -18.00 -6.88 -1.81
C LEU A 430 -19.47 -7.06 -1.49
N ARG A 431 -19.84 -8.25 -1.03
CA ARG A 431 -21.21 -8.51 -0.59
C ARG A 431 -21.59 -7.61 0.58
N LEU A 432 -20.70 -7.47 1.57
CA LEU A 432 -20.95 -6.55 2.68
C LEU A 432 -21.08 -5.10 2.21
N ILE A 433 -20.22 -4.69 1.28
CA ILE A 433 -20.27 -3.33 0.74
C ILE A 433 -21.59 -3.08 0.02
N ARG A 434 -22.03 -4.04 -0.79
CA ARG A 434 -23.29 -3.89 -1.53
C ARG A 434 -24.49 -3.83 -0.61
N LYS A 435 -24.44 -4.55 0.51
CA LYS A 435 -25.52 -4.50 1.50
C LYS A 435 -25.62 -3.11 2.11
N GLY A 436 -24.48 -2.45 2.32
CA GLY A 436 -24.43 -1.08 2.80
C GLY A 436 -24.61 -0.93 4.30
N PRO A 437 -24.41 0.30 4.80
CA PRO A 437 -24.66 0.58 6.22
C PRO A 437 -26.13 0.39 6.57
N GLN A 438 -26.36 -0.27 7.70
CA GLN A 438 -27.73 -0.49 8.18
C GLN A 438 -28.16 0.72 9.00
N GLU A 439 -29.37 1.19 8.76
CA GLU A 439 -29.93 2.27 9.57
C GLU A 439 -30.10 1.79 11.01
N MET A 440 -29.59 2.56 11.94
CA MET A 440 -29.64 2.18 13.35
C MET A 440 -30.57 3.10 14.09
N LEU A 441 -31.39 2.51 14.97
CA LEU A 441 -32.25 3.29 15.83
C LEU A 441 -31.42 4.03 16.85
N PRO A 442 -31.87 5.21 17.30
CA PRO A 442 -31.14 5.91 18.37
C PRO A 442 -30.98 5.01 19.59
N ALA A 443 -29.79 5.05 20.16
CA ALA A 443 -29.50 4.23 21.34
C ALA A 443 -30.29 4.73 22.52
N THR A 444 -31.17 3.92 23.05
CA THR A 444 -31.96 4.29 24.24
C THR A 444 -31.17 4.09 25.52
N THR A 445 -30.21 3.18 25.52
CA THR A 445 -29.43 2.86 26.70
C THR A 445 -28.04 3.47 26.68
N GLY A 446 -27.63 4.00 25.55
CA GLY A 446 -26.27 4.46 25.38
C GLY A 446 -25.25 3.35 25.23
N THR A 447 -25.69 2.11 25.22
CA THR A 447 -24.81 0.96 25.06
C THR A 447 -24.81 0.52 23.59
N PRO A 448 -23.68 0.60 22.92
CA PRO A 448 -23.66 0.25 21.50
C PRO A 448 -23.85 -1.25 21.27
N ALA A 449 -24.36 -1.58 20.12
CA ALA A 449 -24.50 -2.97 19.70
C ALA A 449 -23.15 -3.57 19.32
N ARG A 450 -23.04 -4.86 19.37
CA ARG A 450 -21.82 -5.57 18.97
C ARG A 450 -21.60 -5.43 17.48
N PRO A 451 -20.38 -5.09 17.07
CA PRO A 451 -20.14 -4.91 15.63
C PRO A 451 -20.40 -6.16 14.79
N LEU A 452 -19.96 -7.32 15.27
CA LEU A 452 -20.13 -8.54 14.49
C LEU A 452 -21.50 -9.17 14.65
N SER A 453 -22.34 -8.60 15.49
CA SER A 453 -23.70 -9.08 15.64
C SER A 453 -24.72 -8.10 15.05
N ALA A 454 -24.27 -7.28 14.10
CA ALA A 454 -25.17 -6.32 13.47
C ALA A 454 -26.36 -7.00 12.79
N ALA A 455 -26.19 -8.26 12.38
CA ALA A 455 -27.31 -9.00 11.81
C ALA A 455 -28.41 -9.27 12.83
N THR A 456 -28.03 -9.40 14.10
CA THR A 456 -28.99 -9.62 15.17
C THR A 456 -29.38 -8.33 15.88
N GLU A 457 -28.68 -7.26 15.61
CA GLU A 457 -28.95 -6.00 16.28
C GLU A 457 -30.34 -5.48 15.97
N GLY A 458 -30.69 -5.52 14.68
CA GLY A 458 -32.03 -5.12 14.27
C GLY A 458 -33.10 -6.00 14.92
N TYR A 459 -32.79 -7.28 15.08
CA TYR A 459 -33.69 -8.21 15.73
C TYR A 459 -33.90 -7.82 17.18
N LEU A 460 -32.80 -7.56 17.89
CA LEU A 460 -32.90 -7.18 19.31
C LEU A 460 -33.63 -5.86 19.48
N GLN A 461 -33.42 -4.92 18.56
CA GLN A 461 -34.11 -3.64 18.61
C GLN A 461 -35.62 -3.82 18.38
N LYS A 462 -36.01 -4.78 17.52
CA LYS A 462 -37.41 -5.05 17.28
C LYS A 462 -38.07 -5.65 18.51
N GLU A 463 -37.36 -6.52 19.22
CA GLU A 463 -37.90 -7.13 20.43
C GLU A 463 -38.08 -6.13 21.56
N SER A 464 -37.31 -5.06 21.54
CA SER A 464 -37.38 -4.04 22.60
C SER A 464 -38.53 -3.05 22.38
N ARG A 465 -39.26 -3.16 21.26
CA ARG A 465 -40.47 -2.36 21.02
C ARG A 465 -41.68 -3.10 21.51
#